data_aa875994dc868e50ca773f55eece7441
#
_entry.id   aa875994dc868e50ca773f55eece7441
#
_cell.length_a   1.000
_cell.length_b   1.000
_cell.length_c   1.000
_cell.angle_alpha   90.00
_cell.angle_beta   90.00
_cell.angle_gamma   90.00
#
_symmetry.space_group_name_H-M   'P 1'
#
loop_
_entity.id
_entity.type
_entity.pdbx_description
1 polymer ?
#
loop_
_entity_poly.entity_id
_entity_poly.type
_entity_poly.pdbx_seq_one_letter_code
_entity_poly.pdbx_strand_id
1 'polypeptide(L)'
;MLLQIAGVCSAQQFSAMVTSLESGEAAFEDGKKTAGWQARSVKNNLQASGADADNATSLVKEQLLHHPVFKAAAIPKTFVKLMVSRYLPGMEYGTHVDDALMAGIRTDLSFTLSLRDPETYSGGELVIEGNDGDTAIKLPAGCLILYPTTSLHRVAPVTEGERLAIVGWVRSYIRSAENR
;
A
#
# COMPACT_ATOMS: atom_id res chain seq x y z
N MET A 1 10.85 4.63 11.25
CA MET A 1 10.89 3.14 11.16
C MET A 1 10.45 2.75 9.76
N LEU A 2 11.30 2.04 9.01
CA LEU A 2 10.93 1.33 7.77
C LEU A 2 11.07 -0.16 8.07
N LEU A 3 10.00 -0.95 7.93
CA LEU A 3 10.03 -2.37 8.27
C LEU A 3 9.45 -3.21 7.13
N GLN A 4 10.27 -4.12 6.59
CA GLN A 4 9.84 -5.10 5.60
C GLN A 4 9.29 -6.34 6.30
N ILE A 5 8.14 -6.83 5.83
CA ILE A 5 7.45 -8.00 6.39
C ILE A 5 7.12 -8.93 5.22
N ALA A 6 7.57 -10.17 5.30
CA ALA A 6 7.26 -11.22 4.34
C ALA A 6 6.19 -12.18 4.90
N GLY A 7 5.60 -13.00 4.02
CA GLY A 7 4.68 -14.06 4.44
C GLY A 7 3.35 -13.56 4.99
N VAL A 8 2.85 -12.45 4.47
CA VAL A 8 1.54 -11.88 4.87
C VAL A 8 0.40 -12.85 4.59
N CYS A 9 0.45 -13.54 3.46
CA CYS A 9 -0.52 -14.58 3.08
C CYS A 9 0.20 -15.89 2.75
N SER A 10 -0.49 -17.02 2.85
CA SER A 10 0.02 -18.26 2.28
C SER A 10 0.10 -18.16 0.75
N ALA A 11 0.95 -18.97 0.11
CA ALA A 11 1.10 -18.96 -1.35
C ALA A 11 -0.23 -19.21 -2.08
N GLN A 12 -1.07 -20.10 -1.54
CA GLN A 12 -2.39 -20.39 -2.10
C GLN A 12 -3.35 -19.19 -1.98
N GLN A 13 -3.43 -18.55 -0.81
CA GLN A 13 -4.26 -17.37 -0.59
C GLN A 13 -3.81 -16.22 -1.50
N PHE A 14 -2.50 -16.01 -1.59
CA PHE A 14 -1.91 -14.97 -2.42
C PHE A 14 -2.23 -15.17 -3.90
N SER A 15 -1.99 -16.37 -4.44
CA SER A 15 -2.29 -16.72 -5.84
C SER A 15 -3.77 -16.55 -6.17
N ALA A 16 -4.67 -17.06 -5.32
CA ALA A 16 -6.11 -16.92 -5.51
C ALA A 16 -6.56 -15.44 -5.53
N MET A 17 -6.03 -14.64 -4.62
CA MET A 17 -6.31 -13.19 -4.54
C MET A 17 -5.87 -12.45 -5.80
N VAL A 18 -4.64 -12.69 -6.26
CA VAL A 18 -4.11 -12.04 -7.48
C VAL A 18 -4.91 -12.47 -8.71
N THR A 19 -5.20 -13.76 -8.86
CA THR A 19 -6.03 -14.28 -9.97
C THR A 19 -7.42 -13.64 -9.99
N SER A 20 -8.08 -13.49 -8.84
CA SER A 20 -9.39 -12.83 -8.74
C SER A 20 -9.33 -11.36 -9.20
N LEU A 21 -8.30 -10.62 -8.78
CA LEU A 21 -8.10 -9.22 -9.21
C LEU A 21 -7.81 -9.07 -10.71
N GLU A 22 -7.26 -10.11 -11.36
CA GLU A 22 -6.93 -10.13 -12.80
C GLU A 22 -8.09 -10.60 -13.66
N SER A 23 -8.98 -11.46 -13.16
CA SER A 23 -10.04 -12.13 -13.93
C SER A 23 -11.14 -11.20 -14.45
N GLY A 24 -11.09 -9.91 -14.10
CA GLY A 24 -11.83 -8.87 -14.82
C GLY A 24 -13.14 -8.41 -14.19
N GLU A 25 -13.54 -8.90 -13.03
CA GLU A 25 -14.69 -8.37 -12.27
C GLU A 25 -14.29 -7.16 -11.39
N ALA A 26 -13.00 -7.00 -11.10
CA ALA A 26 -12.49 -5.81 -10.42
C ALA A 26 -12.53 -4.61 -11.39
N ALA A 27 -13.42 -3.67 -11.15
CA ALA A 27 -13.45 -2.42 -11.88
C ALA A 27 -12.30 -1.51 -11.40
N PHE A 28 -11.48 -1.03 -12.33
CA PHE A 28 -10.42 -0.08 -12.03
C PHE A 28 -10.84 1.33 -12.43
N GLU A 29 -10.86 2.25 -11.46
CA GLU A 29 -11.24 3.64 -11.64
C GLU A 29 -10.07 4.59 -11.36
N ASP A 30 -10.19 5.84 -11.87
CA ASP A 30 -9.20 6.89 -11.61
C ASP A 30 -8.99 7.10 -10.10
N GLY A 31 -7.78 6.86 -9.64
CA GLY A 31 -7.39 6.97 -8.24
C GLY A 31 -7.47 8.39 -7.67
N LYS A 32 -7.56 9.42 -8.51
CA LYS A 32 -7.78 10.80 -8.06
C LYS A 32 -9.08 10.98 -7.27
N LYS A 33 -10.08 10.12 -7.53
CA LYS A 33 -11.37 10.14 -6.81
C LYS A 33 -11.22 9.89 -5.31
N THR A 34 -10.19 9.18 -4.90
CA THR A 34 -9.97 8.78 -3.49
C THR A 34 -8.83 9.52 -2.81
N ALA A 35 -8.11 10.38 -3.54
CA ALA A 35 -7.03 11.18 -2.99
C ALA A 35 -7.54 12.36 -2.17
N GLY A 36 -6.86 12.66 -1.07
CA GLY A 36 -6.98 13.94 -0.39
C GLY A 36 -6.70 15.12 -1.33
N TRP A 37 -7.18 16.29 -0.98
CA TRP A 37 -7.14 17.45 -1.89
C TRP A 37 -5.71 17.83 -2.32
N GLN A 38 -4.72 17.70 -1.43
CA GLN A 38 -3.32 18.02 -1.73
C GLN A 38 -2.69 16.99 -2.67
N ALA A 39 -2.91 15.72 -2.41
CA ALA A 39 -2.30 14.63 -3.16
C ALA A 39 -2.97 14.38 -4.52
N ARG A 40 -4.20 14.92 -4.73
CA ARG A 40 -4.97 14.70 -5.97
C ARG A 40 -4.28 15.22 -7.23
N SER A 41 -3.56 16.33 -7.13
CA SER A 41 -2.88 16.95 -8.27
C SER A 41 -1.69 16.13 -8.80
N VAL A 42 -1.07 15.34 -7.92
CA VAL A 42 0.13 14.55 -8.23
C VAL A 42 -0.15 13.04 -8.35
N LYS A 43 -1.42 12.62 -8.21
CA LYS A 43 -1.84 11.22 -8.29
C LYS A 43 -2.27 10.86 -9.71
N ASN A 44 -1.61 9.88 -10.29
CA ASN A 44 -1.95 9.28 -11.58
C ASN A 44 -1.85 7.77 -11.48
N ASN A 45 -2.93 7.12 -11.03
CA ASN A 45 -3.03 5.67 -10.93
C ASN A 45 -4.49 5.22 -11.03
N LEU A 46 -4.70 3.92 -11.02
CA LEU A 46 -6.01 3.29 -10.96
C LEU A 46 -6.20 2.64 -9.58
N GLN A 47 -7.45 2.55 -9.16
CA GLN A 47 -7.85 1.84 -7.94
C GLN A 47 -8.98 0.89 -8.23
N ALA A 48 -8.87 -0.34 -7.70
CA ALA A 48 -9.91 -1.34 -7.85
C ALA A 48 -11.08 -1.05 -6.92
N SER A 49 -12.28 -1.34 -7.42
CA SER A 49 -13.55 -1.37 -6.70
C SER A 49 -14.30 -2.66 -7.02
N GLY A 50 -15.33 -2.96 -6.23
CA GLY A 50 -16.14 -4.17 -6.39
C GLY A 50 -15.71 -5.32 -5.49
N ALA A 51 -16.42 -6.44 -5.60
CA ALA A 51 -16.31 -7.56 -4.67
C ALA A 51 -14.89 -8.15 -4.57
N ASP A 52 -14.18 -8.25 -5.69
CA ASP A 52 -12.82 -8.80 -5.68
C ASP A 52 -11.82 -7.92 -4.93
N ALA A 53 -11.94 -6.59 -5.09
CA ALA A 53 -11.13 -5.64 -4.33
C ALA A 53 -11.45 -5.67 -2.83
N ASP A 54 -12.73 -5.77 -2.48
CA ASP A 54 -13.17 -5.88 -1.08
C ASP A 54 -12.71 -7.20 -0.45
N ASN A 55 -12.80 -8.31 -1.18
CA ASN A 55 -12.31 -9.62 -0.73
C ASN A 55 -10.80 -9.62 -0.52
N ALA A 56 -10.04 -9.06 -1.46
CA ALA A 56 -8.58 -8.96 -1.38
C ALA A 56 -8.14 -8.13 -0.17
N THR A 57 -8.73 -6.96 0.02
CA THR A 57 -8.41 -6.09 1.17
C THR A 57 -8.84 -6.69 2.49
N SER A 58 -9.97 -7.39 2.54
CA SER A 58 -10.46 -8.09 3.73
C SER A 58 -9.54 -9.25 4.13
N LEU A 59 -9.11 -10.06 3.16
CA LEU A 59 -8.14 -11.13 3.37
C LEU A 59 -6.84 -10.58 3.97
N VAL A 60 -6.26 -9.56 3.33
CA VAL A 60 -4.99 -8.97 3.81
C VAL A 60 -5.14 -8.39 5.21
N LYS A 61 -6.24 -7.71 5.49
CA LYS A 61 -6.53 -7.19 6.84
C LYS A 61 -6.58 -8.31 7.87
N GLU A 62 -7.25 -9.42 7.57
CA GLU A 62 -7.35 -10.58 8.46
C GLU A 62 -5.96 -11.19 8.72
N GLN A 63 -5.19 -11.43 7.66
CA GLN A 63 -3.85 -12.01 7.78
C GLN A 63 -2.90 -11.10 8.60
N LEU A 64 -2.95 -9.79 8.40
CA LEU A 64 -2.13 -8.84 9.16
C LEU A 64 -2.51 -8.80 10.65
N LEU A 65 -3.80 -8.98 11.01
CA LEU A 65 -4.23 -9.07 12.40
C LEU A 65 -3.67 -10.32 13.12
N HIS A 66 -3.30 -11.35 12.38
CA HIS A 66 -2.70 -12.58 12.92
C HIS A 66 -1.18 -12.62 12.76
N HIS A 67 -0.60 -11.78 11.91
CA HIS A 67 0.84 -11.80 11.62
C HIS A 67 1.66 -11.26 12.81
N PRO A 68 2.56 -12.08 13.43
CA PRO A 68 3.21 -11.72 14.69
C PRO A 68 4.09 -10.46 14.57
N VAL A 69 4.87 -10.35 13.50
CA VAL A 69 5.76 -9.19 13.27
C VAL A 69 4.94 -7.92 13.04
N PHE A 70 3.88 -8.00 12.23
CA PHE A 70 3.01 -6.84 11.99
C PHE A 70 2.32 -6.37 13.28
N LYS A 71 1.79 -7.30 14.07
CA LYS A 71 1.16 -6.98 15.37
C LYS A 71 2.12 -6.30 16.32
N ALA A 72 3.35 -6.82 16.43
CA ALA A 72 4.36 -6.28 17.33
C ALA A 72 4.82 -4.87 16.89
N ALA A 73 4.99 -4.65 15.59
CA ALA A 73 5.47 -3.38 15.05
C ALA A 73 4.37 -2.31 14.93
N ALA A 74 3.18 -2.67 14.47
CA ALA A 74 2.09 -1.72 14.24
C ALA A 74 1.24 -1.47 15.48
N ILE A 75 1.15 -2.43 16.41
CA ILE A 75 0.25 -2.40 17.59
C ILE A 75 -1.13 -1.88 17.17
N PRO A 76 -1.81 -2.56 16.20
CA PRO A 76 -2.94 -1.99 15.50
C PRO A 76 -4.18 -1.89 16.39
N LYS A 77 -4.76 -0.68 16.48
CA LYS A 77 -6.07 -0.45 17.08
C LYS A 77 -7.17 -0.70 16.07
N THR A 78 -7.00 -0.20 14.85
CA THR A 78 -7.91 -0.41 13.73
C THR A 78 -7.21 -0.14 12.40
N PHE A 79 -7.64 -0.84 11.37
CA PHE A 79 -7.35 -0.44 9.99
C PHE A 79 -8.33 0.64 9.57
N VAL A 80 -7.80 1.75 9.05
CA VAL A 80 -8.60 2.91 8.66
C VAL A 80 -9.15 2.73 7.26
N LYS A 81 -8.29 2.33 6.33
CA LYS A 81 -8.63 2.07 4.94
C LYS A 81 -7.62 1.12 4.31
N LEU A 82 -8.06 0.26 3.40
CA LEU A 82 -7.22 -0.50 2.48
C LEU A 82 -7.74 -0.32 1.06
N MET A 83 -6.83 -0.33 0.08
CA MET A 83 -7.17 -0.18 -1.33
C MET A 83 -6.22 -0.98 -2.21
N VAL A 84 -6.72 -1.54 -3.31
CA VAL A 84 -5.90 -2.09 -4.38
C VAL A 84 -5.56 -0.98 -5.36
N SER A 85 -4.28 -0.77 -5.60
CA SER A 85 -3.75 0.27 -6.48
C SER A 85 -2.98 -0.36 -7.65
N ARG A 86 -3.27 0.10 -8.87
CA ARG A 86 -2.65 -0.32 -10.12
C ARG A 86 -1.96 0.86 -10.77
N TYR A 87 -0.74 0.63 -11.28
CA TYR A 87 0.00 1.59 -12.07
C TYR A 87 0.43 0.92 -13.38
N LEU A 88 0.04 1.51 -14.49
CA LEU A 88 0.43 1.14 -15.85
C LEU A 88 1.56 2.07 -16.35
N PRO A 89 2.20 1.78 -17.50
CA PRO A 89 3.23 2.66 -18.07
C PRO A 89 2.75 4.12 -18.20
N GLY A 90 3.58 5.06 -17.71
CA GLY A 90 3.25 6.48 -17.62
C GLY A 90 2.47 6.89 -16.36
N MET A 91 2.11 5.96 -15.48
CA MET A 91 1.45 6.27 -14.21
C MET A 91 2.47 6.38 -13.07
N GLU A 92 2.15 7.29 -12.14
CA GLU A 92 2.98 7.61 -10.99
C GLU A 92 2.12 8.15 -9.83
N TYR A 93 2.72 8.36 -8.70
CA TYR A 93 2.14 9.14 -7.62
C TYR A 93 3.23 10.06 -7.07
N GLY A 94 3.15 11.33 -7.39
CA GLY A 94 4.15 12.32 -7.00
C GLY A 94 4.29 12.47 -5.49
N THR A 95 5.34 13.16 -5.08
CA THR A 95 5.69 13.35 -3.67
C THR A 95 4.54 13.94 -2.86
N HIS A 96 4.21 13.25 -1.78
CA HIS A 96 3.13 13.64 -0.85
C HIS A 96 3.35 13.02 0.54
N VAL A 97 2.56 13.50 1.48
CA VAL A 97 2.33 12.89 2.80
C VAL A 97 0.90 12.39 2.84
N ASP A 98 0.67 11.24 3.42
CA ASP A 98 -0.68 10.70 3.59
C ASP A 98 -1.52 11.54 4.56
N ASP A 99 -2.85 11.52 4.39
CA ASP A 99 -3.76 12.26 5.25
C ASP A 99 -3.66 11.78 6.71
N ALA A 100 -3.41 12.72 7.62
CA ALA A 100 -3.33 12.43 9.06
C ALA A 100 -4.66 11.95 9.67
N LEU A 101 -5.77 12.28 9.00
CA LEU A 101 -7.13 11.88 9.37
C LEU A 101 -7.87 11.37 8.13
N MET A 102 -8.37 10.15 8.16
CA MET A 102 -9.25 9.59 7.15
C MET A 102 -10.59 9.22 7.77
N ALA A 103 -11.70 9.76 7.27
CA ALA A 103 -13.03 9.60 7.84
C ALA A 103 -13.10 9.89 9.36
N GLY A 104 -12.35 10.90 9.82
CA GLY A 104 -12.27 11.30 11.23
C GLY A 104 -11.39 10.38 12.10
N ILE A 105 -10.77 9.37 11.52
CA ILE A 105 -9.88 8.44 12.24
C ILE A 105 -8.42 8.81 11.95
N ARG A 106 -7.61 8.93 13.00
CA ARG A 106 -6.16 9.18 12.89
C ARG A 106 -5.45 8.01 12.21
N THR A 107 -4.54 8.33 11.32
CA THR A 107 -3.61 7.40 10.68
C THR A 107 -2.22 7.56 11.28
N ASP A 108 -1.60 6.46 11.71
CA ASP A 108 -0.28 6.47 12.34
C ASP A 108 0.78 5.78 11.49
N LEU A 109 0.36 4.73 10.78
CA LEU A 109 1.21 3.94 9.91
C LEU A 109 0.53 3.71 8.57
N SER A 110 1.34 3.76 7.53
CA SER A 110 1.01 3.36 6.17
C SER A 110 1.73 2.06 5.83
N PHE A 111 1.15 1.25 4.97
CA PHE A 111 1.84 0.10 4.41
C PHE A 111 1.53 -0.08 2.92
N THR A 112 2.45 -0.73 2.24
CA THR A 112 2.29 -1.19 0.86
C THR A 112 2.66 -2.66 0.78
N LEU A 113 1.72 -3.52 0.38
CA LEU A 113 1.92 -4.94 0.07
C LEU A 113 2.07 -5.08 -1.44
N SER A 114 3.22 -5.58 -1.91
CA SER A 114 3.46 -5.87 -3.33
C SER A 114 2.62 -7.07 -3.78
N LEU A 115 1.95 -6.94 -4.93
CA LEU A 115 1.23 -8.03 -5.60
C LEU A 115 1.91 -8.50 -6.90
N ARG A 116 3.03 -7.87 -7.28
CA ARG A 116 3.87 -8.23 -8.43
C ARG A 116 5.32 -8.38 -8.00
N ASP A 117 6.02 -9.30 -8.64
CA ASP A 117 7.46 -9.41 -8.46
C ASP A 117 8.19 -8.26 -9.15
N PRO A 118 9.31 -7.76 -8.57
CA PRO A 118 10.01 -6.59 -9.06
C PRO A 118 10.55 -6.74 -10.50
N GLU A 119 10.77 -7.96 -10.97
CA GLU A 119 11.24 -8.25 -12.33
C GLU A 119 10.15 -8.15 -13.40
N THR A 120 8.87 -8.10 -13.00
CA THR A 120 7.73 -8.09 -13.94
C THR A 120 7.36 -6.70 -14.44
N TYR A 121 7.97 -5.65 -13.89
CA TYR A 121 7.73 -4.27 -14.29
C TYR A 121 8.98 -3.40 -14.07
N SER A 122 9.08 -2.28 -14.78
CA SER A 122 10.18 -1.31 -14.67
C SER A 122 9.68 0.01 -14.09
N GLY A 123 10.49 0.65 -13.24
CA GLY A 123 10.06 1.80 -12.44
C GLY A 123 9.12 1.39 -11.31
N GLY A 124 8.26 2.30 -10.86
CA GLY A 124 7.23 2.04 -9.87
C GLY A 124 7.74 1.78 -8.45
N GLU A 125 8.98 2.15 -8.13
CA GLU A 125 9.52 2.08 -6.78
C GLU A 125 8.70 2.96 -5.83
N LEU A 126 8.40 2.46 -4.63
CA LEU A 126 8.01 3.32 -3.52
C LEU A 126 9.28 4.00 -2.99
N VAL A 127 9.33 5.31 -3.10
CA VAL A 127 10.48 6.09 -2.63
C VAL A 127 10.07 6.85 -1.38
N ILE A 128 10.77 6.61 -0.28
CA ILE A 128 10.61 7.35 0.98
C ILE A 128 11.74 8.39 1.03
N GLU A 129 11.37 9.66 1.13
CA GLU A 129 12.32 10.76 1.23
C GLU A 129 12.82 10.89 2.68
N GLY A 130 14.11 10.92 2.87
CA GLY A 130 14.77 11.02 4.16
C GLY A 130 15.84 12.09 4.21
N ASN A 131 16.22 12.52 5.41
CA ASN A 131 17.28 13.54 5.60
C ASN A 131 18.64 13.07 5.07
N ASP A 132 18.88 11.75 5.10
CA ASP A 132 20.13 11.13 4.65
C ASP A 132 20.05 10.63 3.19
N GLY A 133 19.00 11.02 2.47
CA GLY A 133 18.73 10.64 1.10
C GLY A 133 17.49 9.77 0.94
N ASP A 134 17.08 9.57 -0.31
CA ASP A 134 15.90 8.81 -0.69
C ASP A 134 16.16 7.31 -0.59
N THR A 135 15.17 6.58 -0.08
CA THR A 135 15.16 5.11 -0.06
C THR A 135 14.15 4.58 -1.06
N ALA A 136 14.63 3.98 -2.15
CA ALA A 136 13.80 3.32 -3.15
C ALA A 136 13.50 1.87 -2.73
N ILE A 137 12.24 1.49 -2.75
CA ILE A 137 11.74 0.21 -2.26
C ILE A 137 10.92 -0.47 -3.36
N LYS A 138 11.32 -1.70 -3.70
CA LYS A 138 10.64 -2.55 -4.68
C LYS A 138 10.70 -3.99 -4.18
N LEU A 139 9.66 -4.44 -3.50
CA LEU A 139 9.64 -5.71 -2.80
C LEU A 139 9.08 -6.83 -3.67
N PRO A 140 9.50 -8.09 -3.44
CA PRO A 140 8.86 -9.27 -4.01
C PRO A 140 7.36 -9.32 -3.71
N ALA A 141 6.63 -10.02 -4.56
CA ALA A 141 5.21 -10.30 -4.37
C ALA A 141 4.97 -10.98 -3.01
N GLY A 142 3.91 -10.57 -2.30
CA GLY A 142 3.60 -11.04 -0.95
C GLY A 142 4.41 -10.39 0.18
N CYS A 143 5.34 -9.49 -0.14
CA CYS A 143 6.09 -8.72 0.86
C CYS A 143 5.48 -7.33 1.05
N LEU A 144 5.50 -6.85 2.29
CA LEU A 144 4.93 -5.59 2.73
C LEU A 144 6.03 -4.68 3.28
N ILE A 145 5.95 -3.39 3.00
CA ILE A 145 6.68 -2.34 3.71
C ILE A 145 5.73 -1.56 4.60
N LEU A 146 6.11 -1.42 5.88
CA LEU A 146 5.41 -0.62 6.90
C LEU A 146 6.23 0.63 7.22
N TYR A 147 5.60 1.81 7.20
CA TYR A 147 6.26 3.09 7.45
C TYR A 147 5.33 4.09 8.15
N PRO A 148 5.86 5.14 8.81
CA PRO A 148 5.04 6.18 9.40
C PRO A 148 4.22 6.92 8.35
N THR A 149 2.93 7.17 8.62
CA THR A 149 2.05 7.96 7.74
C THR A 149 2.58 9.37 7.48
N THR A 150 3.40 9.90 8.38
CA THR A 150 4.04 11.21 8.26
C THR A 150 5.26 11.24 7.31
N SER A 151 5.66 10.09 6.77
CA SER A 151 6.79 10.04 5.83
C SER A 151 6.42 10.71 4.50
N LEU A 152 7.31 11.57 4.02
CA LEU A 152 7.23 12.12 2.67
C LEU A 152 7.61 11.02 1.69
N HIS A 153 6.75 10.73 0.71
CA HIS A 153 6.98 9.61 -0.20
C HIS A 153 6.32 9.80 -1.56
N ARG A 154 6.74 8.99 -2.52
CA ARG A 154 6.20 8.93 -3.88
C ARG A 154 6.23 7.52 -4.44
N VAL A 155 5.47 7.28 -5.50
CA VAL A 155 5.64 6.11 -6.38
C VAL A 155 6.23 6.62 -7.69
N ALA A 156 7.44 6.18 -8.01
CA ALA A 156 8.15 6.54 -9.24
C ALA A 156 7.32 6.12 -10.48
N PRO A 157 7.49 6.78 -11.63
CA PRO A 157 6.80 6.40 -12.84
C PRO A 157 7.06 4.94 -13.20
N VAL A 158 5.99 4.19 -13.52
CA VAL A 158 6.11 2.88 -14.17
C VAL A 158 6.44 3.12 -15.63
N THR A 159 7.46 2.46 -16.13
CA THR A 159 7.90 2.60 -17.54
C THR A 159 7.50 1.39 -18.38
N GLU A 160 7.46 0.20 -17.79
CA GLU A 160 7.05 -1.05 -18.45
C GLU A 160 6.31 -1.96 -17.46
N GLY A 161 5.44 -2.83 -17.98
CA GLY A 161 4.68 -3.79 -17.19
C GLY A 161 3.59 -3.16 -16.33
N GLU A 162 3.28 -3.80 -15.21
CA GLU A 162 2.22 -3.37 -14.28
C GLU A 162 2.68 -3.48 -12.84
N ARG A 163 2.58 -2.37 -12.09
CA ARG A 163 2.70 -2.40 -10.64
C ARG A 163 1.31 -2.54 -10.00
N LEU A 164 1.10 -3.62 -9.27
CA LEU A 164 -0.12 -3.88 -8.50
C LEU A 164 0.24 -4.00 -7.02
N ALA A 165 -0.50 -3.31 -6.15
CA ALA A 165 -0.24 -3.31 -4.71
C ALA A 165 -1.51 -3.10 -3.90
N ILE A 166 -1.54 -3.61 -2.67
CA ILE A 166 -2.52 -3.20 -1.66
C ILE A 166 -1.84 -2.18 -0.74
N VAL A 167 -2.45 -1.00 -0.64
CA VAL A 167 -2.02 0.05 0.27
C VAL A 167 -3.03 0.18 1.41
N GLY A 168 -2.54 0.51 2.61
CA GLY A 168 -3.44 0.65 3.74
C GLY A 168 -2.89 1.52 4.85
N TRP A 169 -3.81 1.99 5.70
CA TRP A 169 -3.53 2.87 6.82
C TRP A 169 -4.03 2.27 8.12
N VAL A 170 -3.21 2.41 9.14
CA VAL A 170 -3.45 1.83 10.47
C VAL A 170 -3.45 2.93 11.51
N ARG A 171 -4.49 2.95 12.35
CA ARG A 171 -4.44 3.61 13.64
C ARG A 171 -3.80 2.67 14.65
N SER A 172 -2.68 3.06 15.22
CA SER A 172 -2.02 2.34 16.31
C SER A 172 -2.58 2.71 17.67
N TYR A 173 -2.46 1.82 18.65
CA TYR A 173 -2.64 2.20 20.06
C TYR A 173 -1.56 3.18 20.51
N ILE A 174 -0.35 3.07 19.97
CA ILE A 174 0.77 3.96 20.28
C ILE A 174 0.82 5.08 19.23
N ARG A 175 0.55 6.30 19.66
CA ARG A 175 0.51 7.48 18.77
C ARG A 175 1.90 7.90 18.30
N SER A 176 2.88 7.95 19.22
CA SER A 176 4.24 8.36 18.86
C SER A 176 5.00 7.26 18.15
N ALA A 177 5.61 7.59 17.02
CA ALA A 177 6.49 6.66 16.29
C ALA A 177 7.74 6.29 17.10
N GLU A 178 8.19 7.18 17.99
CA GLU A 178 9.36 6.98 18.85
C GLU A 178 9.10 5.95 19.95
N ASN A 179 7.85 5.76 20.34
CA ASN A 179 7.44 4.84 21.40
C ASN A 179 6.96 3.48 20.88
N ARG A 180 7.11 3.23 19.57
CA ARG A 180 6.77 1.95 18.92
C ARG A 180 7.99 1.09 18.67
#